data_0aa1ae436352cc0f60718ca05dcae23c
#
_entry.id   0aa1ae436352cc0f60718ca05dcae23c
#
_cell.length_a   1.000
_cell.length_b   1.000
_cell.length_c   1.000
_cell.angle_alpha   90.00
_cell.angle_beta   90.00
_cell.angle_gamma   90.00
#
_symmetry.space_group_name_H-M   'P 1'
#
loop_
_entity.id
_entity.type
_entity.pdbx_description
1 polymer ?
#
loop_
_entity_poly.entity_id
_entity_poly.type
_entity_poly.pdbx_seq_one_letter_code
_entity_poly.pdbx_strand_id
1 'polypeptide(L)'
;MNELELKYGCNPNQKPARIFMRDGSDLPLTVLNGKPGYINFLDALNAWQLVRELKEATGLPAAASFKHVSPAGAAVGNPLRDVERQMYFVEEGADLSPIACAYIRARGADRLCSYGDWAALSDVCDAATARYLKYEVSDGIIAPGYTDEALEILKTKKKGNYNVVQIDPDYVPAPQEYKDAFGVTFQQGRNNFEINEALLTNLVTENKDLPEAAKRDMIVALITLKYTQSNSVCYVKDGQAIGVGAGQQSRIHCTRLAGTKADTWWLRHHPKVLGLQFVENIRRPDRDNAIDVYLSDEYEDVLAEGIWQKTFAVRPDPLTAEEKKTWITALTGVTCGSDAFFPFGDNVERARKSGVQYIVEPGGSIRDDHVIETCLLYTSPSPR
;
A
#
# COMPACT_ATOMS: atom_id res chain seq x y z
N MET A 1 -4.40 10.91 -28.63
CA MET A 1 -3.20 10.09 -29.03
C MET A 1 -3.54 8.65 -28.77
N ASN A 2 -3.54 7.81 -29.78
CA ASN A 2 -4.01 6.41 -29.71
C ASN A 2 -2.92 5.39 -29.34
N GLU A 3 -1.64 5.77 -29.35
CA GLU A 3 -0.53 4.94 -28.92
C GLU A 3 0.67 5.75 -28.41
N LEU A 4 1.50 5.09 -27.58
CA LEU A 4 2.79 5.60 -27.13
C LEU A 4 3.86 4.52 -27.32
N GLU A 5 4.94 4.86 -28.02
CA GLU A 5 6.14 4.02 -28.08
C GLU A 5 6.88 4.08 -26.73
N LEU A 6 7.37 2.89 -26.32
CA LEU A 6 8.13 2.72 -25.09
C LEU A 6 9.56 2.30 -25.40
N LYS A 7 10.48 2.65 -24.51
CA LYS A 7 11.90 2.31 -24.69
C LYS A 7 12.13 0.79 -24.77
N TYR A 8 11.38 -0.01 -24.03
CA TYR A 8 11.35 -1.47 -24.00
C TYR A 8 10.13 -1.94 -23.19
N GLY A 9 9.83 -3.22 -23.23
CA GLY A 9 8.75 -3.86 -22.47
C GLY A 9 9.11 -4.08 -21.01
N CYS A 10 8.76 -5.25 -20.45
CA CYS A 10 9.11 -5.58 -19.05
C CYS A 10 10.63 -5.64 -18.84
N ASN A 11 11.38 -6.07 -19.84
CA ASN A 11 12.84 -6.19 -19.79
C ASN A 11 13.50 -5.42 -20.94
N PRO A 12 14.76 -4.96 -20.80
CA PRO A 12 15.45 -4.15 -21.80
C PRO A 12 15.59 -4.79 -23.19
N ASN A 13 15.57 -6.12 -23.27
CA ASN A 13 15.64 -6.87 -24.52
C ASN A 13 14.29 -7.01 -25.25
N GLN A 14 13.17 -6.66 -24.59
CA GLN A 14 11.82 -6.79 -25.16
C GLN A 14 11.49 -5.54 -25.98
N LYS A 15 11.89 -5.55 -27.24
CA LYS A 15 11.67 -4.47 -28.22
C LYS A 15 11.11 -5.05 -29.51
N PRO A 16 10.23 -4.31 -30.24
CA PRO A 16 9.66 -3.00 -29.87
C PRO A 16 8.66 -3.11 -28.72
N ALA A 17 8.34 -1.98 -28.08
CA ALA A 17 7.35 -1.89 -27.03
C ALA A 17 6.48 -0.65 -27.20
N ARG A 18 5.19 -0.75 -26.93
CA ARG A 18 4.22 0.34 -26.97
C ARG A 18 3.01 0.05 -26.10
N ILE A 19 2.28 1.10 -25.76
CA ILE A 19 0.91 0.99 -25.25
C ILE A 19 -0.06 1.61 -26.26
N PHE A 20 -1.23 1.03 -26.43
CA PHE A 20 -2.25 1.48 -27.38
C PHE A 20 -3.62 0.93 -27.01
N MET A 21 -4.68 1.55 -27.54
CA MET A 21 -6.05 1.06 -27.41
C MET A 21 -6.34 0.05 -28.55
N ARG A 22 -6.85 -1.14 -28.19
CA ARG A 22 -7.14 -2.22 -29.15
C ARG A 22 -8.20 -1.84 -30.21
N ASP A 23 -9.12 -0.97 -29.83
CA ASP A 23 -10.17 -0.46 -30.71
C ASP A 23 -9.75 0.76 -31.54
N GLY A 24 -8.49 1.20 -31.39
CA GLY A 24 -7.93 2.36 -32.09
C GLY A 24 -8.34 3.71 -31.53
N SER A 25 -9.09 3.75 -30.42
CA SER A 25 -9.44 4.99 -29.74
C SER A 25 -8.21 5.65 -29.10
N ASP A 26 -8.36 6.88 -28.62
CA ASP A 26 -7.30 7.56 -27.89
C ASP A 26 -7.07 6.91 -26.52
N LEU A 27 -5.82 6.96 -26.05
CA LEU A 27 -5.45 6.52 -24.70
C LEU A 27 -6.20 7.36 -23.65
N PRO A 28 -6.74 6.74 -22.59
CA PRO A 28 -7.46 7.45 -21.52
C PRO A 28 -6.52 8.22 -20.57
N LEU A 29 -5.31 8.49 -21.00
CA LEU A 29 -4.29 9.16 -20.19
C LEU A 29 -3.42 10.10 -21.04
N THR A 30 -2.83 11.08 -20.37
CA THR A 30 -1.87 12.02 -20.96
C THR A 30 -0.61 12.07 -20.10
N VAL A 31 0.56 11.91 -20.69
CA VAL A 31 1.84 12.12 -20.02
C VAL A 31 2.15 13.61 -20.00
N LEU A 32 2.08 14.24 -18.83
CA LEU A 32 2.34 15.67 -18.64
C LEU A 32 3.83 15.97 -18.46
N ASN A 33 4.60 15.00 -17.98
CA ASN A 33 6.06 15.11 -17.81
C ASN A 33 6.70 13.73 -17.76
N GLY A 34 7.97 13.65 -18.16
CA GLY A 34 8.75 12.41 -18.10
C GLY A 34 8.51 11.47 -19.30
N LYS A 35 9.00 10.25 -19.15
CA LYS A 35 8.85 9.15 -20.13
C LYS A 35 8.62 7.83 -19.38
N PRO A 36 7.40 7.54 -18.96
CA PRO A 36 7.09 6.30 -18.23
C PRO A 36 7.41 5.07 -19.09
N GLY A 37 7.94 4.04 -18.43
CA GLY A 37 8.18 2.74 -19.06
C GLY A 37 6.98 1.80 -18.95
N TYR A 38 7.14 0.60 -19.48
CA TYR A 38 6.10 -0.44 -19.53
C TYR A 38 5.56 -0.80 -18.13
N ILE A 39 6.45 -1.11 -17.18
CA ILE A 39 6.05 -1.41 -15.81
C ILE A 39 5.43 -0.20 -15.11
N ASN A 40 5.92 1.01 -15.39
CA ASN A 40 5.34 2.24 -14.83
C ASN A 40 3.86 2.42 -15.23
N PHE A 41 3.50 2.12 -16.47
CA PHE A 41 2.09 2.17 -16.91
C PHE A 41 1.25 1.06 -16.28
N LEU A 42 1.79 -0.13 -16.07
CA LEU A 42 1.09 -1.18 -15.35
C LEU A 42 0.85 -0.77 -13.88
N ASP A 43 1.85 -0.21 -13.22
CA ASP A 43 1.70 0.33 -11.86
C ASP A 43 0.64 1.44 -11.83
N ALA A 44 0.75 2.43 -12.73
CA ALA A 44 -0.15 3.57 -12.82
C ALA A 44 -1.62 3.15 -12.98
N LEU A 45 -1.89 2.29 -13.95
CA LEU A 45 -3.27 1.91 -14.29
C LEU A 45 -3.91 0.98 -13.27
N ASN A 46 -3.14 0.09 -12.64
CA ASN A 46 -3.64 -0.74 -11.55
C ASN A 46 -3.87 0.09 -10.28
N ALA A 47 -2.92 0.96 -9.96
CA ALA A 47 -3.05 1.86 -8.81
C ALA A 47 -4.23 2.83 -8.95
N TRP A 48 -4.48 3.36 -10.16
CA TRP A 48 -5.63 4.21 -10.43
C TRP A 48 -6.96 3.51 -10.15
N GLN A 49 -7.12 2.27 -10.63
CA GLN A 49 -8.33 1.50 -10.37
C GLN A 49 -8.55 1.32 -8.86
N LEU A 50 -7.50 0.99 -8.11
CA LEU A 50 -7.56 0.81 -6.66
C LEU A 50 -8.06 2.09 -5.97
N VAL A 51 -7.44 3.24 -6.22
CA VAL A 51 -7.80 4.49 -5.53
C VAL A 51 -9.16 5.01 -5.93
N ARG A 52 -9.57 4.82 -7.19
CA ARG A 52 -10.91 5.13 -7.66
C ARG A 52 -11.97 4.33 -6.91
N GLU A 53 -11.81 3.00 -6.82
CA GLU A 53 -12.75 2.14 -6.10
C GLU A 53 -12.77 2.45 -4.59
N LEU A 54 -11.62 2.74 -3.97
CA LEU A 54 -11.58 3.16 -2.56
C LEU A 54 -12.39 4.43 -2.32
N LYS A 55 -12.25 5.43 -3.19
CA LYS A 55 -13.04 6.66 -3.09
C LYS A 55 -14.52 6.39 -3.29
N GLU A 56 -14.90 5.61 -4.30
CA GLU A 56 -16.29 5.25 -4.57
C GLU A 56 -16.92 4.51 -3.37
N ALA A 57 -16.21 3.58 -2.77
CA ALA A 57 -16.72 2.76 -1.67
C ALA A 57 -16.76 3.47 -0.31
N THR A 58 -15.83 4.41 -0.06
CA THR A 58 -15.67 5.05 1.26
C THR A 58 -16.14 6.51 1.30
N GLY A 59 -16.31 7.15 0.14
CA GLY A 59 -16.59 8.58 0.04
C GLY A 59 -15.42 9.49 0.42
N LEU A 60 -14.26 8.93 0.69
CA LEU A 60 -13.05 9.65 1.15
C LEU A 60 -12.01 9.72 0.02
N PRO A 61 -11.21 10.80 -0.08
CA PRO A 61 -10.03 10.81 -0.91
C PRO A 61 -9.12 9.63 -0.58
N ALA A 62 -8.58 8.99 -1.62
CA ALA A 62 -7.78 7.79 -1.47
C ALA A 62 -6.48 7.88 -2.27
N ALA A 63 -5.45 7.21 -1.79
CA ALA A 63 -4.16 7.11 -2.45
C ALA A 63 -3.56 5.72 -2.32
N ALA A 64 -2.65 5.39 -3.22
CA ALA A 64 -1.87 4.16 -3.18
C ALA A 64 -0.41 4.43 -3.55
N SER A 65 0.46 3.58 -3.04
CA SER A 65 1.87 3.46 -3.39
C SER A 65 2.07 2.10 -4.03
N PHE A 66 2.39 2.07 -5.32
CA PHE A 66 2.55 0.85 -6.11
C PHE A 66 3.99 0.59 -6.48
N LYS A 67 4.36 -0.68 -6.53
CA LYS A 67 5.65 -1.12 -7.04
C LYS A 67 5.55 -2.55 -7.54
N HIS A 68 6.15 -2.82 -8.72
CA HIS A 68 6.11 -4.15 -9.35
C HIS A 68 4.69 -4.72 -9.50
N VAL A 69 3.77 -3.84 -9.92
CA VAL A 69 2.36 -4.17 -10.21
C VAL A 69 1.59 -4.66 -8.97
N SER A 70 2.00 -4.23 -7.78
CA SER A 70 1.31 -4.52 -6.52
C SER A 70 1.35 -3.32 -5.56
N PRO A 71 0.34 -3.12 -4.71
CA PRO A 71 0.39 -2.07 -3.70
C PRO A 71 1.40 -2.40 -2.61
N ALA A 72 2.32 -1.46 -2.34
CA ALA A 72 3.09 -1.43 -1.11
C ALA A 72 2.23 -0.91 0.06
N GLY A 73 1.27 -0.05 -0.25
CA GLY A 73 0.28 0.47 0.66
C GLY A 73 -0.85 1.20 -0.06
N ALA A 74 -1.97 1.35 0.64
CA ALA A 74 -3.14 2.11 0.23
C ALA A 74 -3.81 2.72 1.45
N ALA A 75 -4.42 3.89 1.31
CA ALA A 75 -5.08 4.55 2.42
C ALA A 75 -6.15 5.54 1.95
N VAL A 76 -7.08 5.82 2.85
CA VAL A 76 -8.04 6.94 2.73
C VAL A 76 -7.54 8.17 3.50
N GLY A 77 -8.08 9.34 3.16
CA GLY A 77 -7.60 10.64 3.60
C GLY A 77 -7.96 11.03 5.03
N ASN A 78 -7.81 10.11 5.99
CA ASN A 78 -7.95 10.45 7.40
C ASN A 78 -6.79 11.37 7.84
N PRO A 79 -7.05 12.34 8.75
CA PRO A 79 -6.01 13.20 9.28
C PRO A 79 -4.88 12.41 9.94
N LEU A 80 -3.64 12.91 9.83
CA LEU A 80 -2.49 12.34 10.52
C LEU A 80 -2.47 12.76 11.99
N ARG A 81 -2.21 11.81 12.88
CA ARG A 81 -1.87 12.08 14.27
C ARG A 81 -0.45 12.66 14.36
N ASP A 82 -0.12 13.34 15.45
CA ASP A 82 1.22 13.94 15.64
C ASP A 82 2.34 12.89 15.54
N VAL A 83 2.14 11.71 16.10
CA VAL A 83 3.09 10.59 16.00
C VAL A 83 3.29 10.13 14.55
N GLU A 84 2.24 10.12 13.74
CA GLU A 84 2.32 9.76 12.32
C GLU A 84 3.02 10.86 11.51
N ARG A 85 2.78 12.13 11.83
CA ARG A 85 3.52 13.24 11.23
C ARG A 85 5.02 13.09 11.44
N GLN A 86 5.45 12.78 12.66
CA GLN A 86 6.85 12.54 12.99
C GLN A 86 7.39 11.30 12.28
N MET A 87 6.67 10.19 12.34
CA MET A 87 7.08 8.91 11.76
C MET A 87 7.22 8.97 10.23
N TYR A 88 6.39 9.76 9.57
CA TYR A 88 6.40 9.91 8.11
C TYR A 88 7.21 11.12 7.64
N PHE A 89 7.98 11.75 8.52
CA PHE A 89 8.84 12.91 8.20
C PHE A 89 8.09 14.09 7.59
N VAL A 90 6.88 14.35 8.07
CA VAL A 90 6.10 15.53 7.69
C VAL A 90 6.76 16.76 8.31
N GLU A 91 6.94 17.82 7.51
CA GLU A 91 7.51 19.08 8.00
C GLU A 91 6.63 19.69 9.07
N GLU A 92 7.26 20.28 10.09
CA GLU A 92 6.55 20.96 11.17
C GLU A 92 5.70 22.11 10.60
N GLY A 93 4.45 22.20 11.07
CA GLY A 93 3.51 23.23 10.62
C GLY A 93 2.95 23.01 9.21
N ALA A 94 3.30 21.91 8.51
CA ALA A 94 2.73 21.63 7.19
C ALA A 94 1.20 21.50 7.27
N ASP A 95 0.50 22.28 6.44
CA ASP A 95 -0.93 22.12 6.22
C ASP A 95 -1.17 21.02 5.18
N LEU A 96 -1.89 19.98 5.59
CA LEU A 96 -2.12 18.78 4.79
C LEU A 96 -3.60 18.67 4.41
N SER A 97 -3.84 18.62 3.11
CA SER A 97 -5.15 18.26 2.58
C SER A 97 -5.48 16.78 2.81
N PRO A 98 -6.76 16.37 2.74
CA PRO A 98 -7.14 14.97 2.84
C PRO A 98 -6.42 14.06 1.83
N ILE A 99 -6.20 14.52 0.58
CA ILE A 99 -5.49 13.71 -0.42
C ILE A 99 -3.99 13.60 -0.10
N ALA A 100 -3.37 14.63 0.47
CA ALA A 100 -2.00 14.56 0.98
C ALA A 100 -1.90 13.55 2.14
N CYS A 101 -2.83 13.59 3.10
CA CYS A 101 -2.92 12.61 4.18
C CYS A 101 -3.05 11.18 3.65
N ALA A 102 -3.91 10.95 2.64
CA ALA A 102 -4.08 9.64 2.02
C ALA A 102 -2.76 9.11 1.44
N TYR A 103 -2.03 9.93 0.68
CA TYR A 103 -0.76 9.49 0.09
C TYR A 103 0.34 9.28 1.14
N ILE A 104 0.47 10.16 2.10
CA ILE A 104 1.45 10.02 3.20
C ILE A 104 1.22 8.71 3.95
N ARG A 105 -0.03 8.37 4.24
CA ARG A 105 -0.42 7.11 4.88
C ARG A 105 -0.18 5.90 3.98
N ALA A 106 -0.58 5.96 2.72
CA ALA A 106 -0.39 4.87 1.77
C ALA A 106 1.10 4.52 1.61
N ARG A 107 1.96 5.54 1.42
CA ARG A 107 3.40 5.36 1.36
C ARG A 107 4.00 4.93 2.71
N GLY A 108 3.45 5.44 3.79
CA GLY A 108 3.90 5.18 5.16
C GLY A 108 3.68 3.73 5.63
N ALA A 109 2.83 2.97 4.96
CA ALA A 109 2.57 1.58 5.28
C ALA A 109 3.84 0.72 5.24
N ASP A 110 4.63 0.89 4.19
CA ASP A 110 5.91 0.21 3.98
C ASP A 110 6.85 1.13 3.21
N ARG A 111 7.64 1.89 3.95
CA ARG A 111 8.51 2.92 3.37
C ARG A 111 9.66 2.34 2.55
N LEU A 112 10.09 1.10 2.84
CA LEU A 112 11.10 0.40 2.04
C LEU A 112 10.54 -0.06 0.71
N CYS A 113 9.40 -0.74 0.70
CA CYS A 113 8.74 -1.17 -0.53
C CYS A 113 8.30 0.01 -1.39
N SER A 114 8.01 1.17 -0.78
CA SER A 114 7.65 2.40 -1.48
C SER A 114 8.85 3.18 -2.05
N TYR A 115 10.07 2.71 -1.87
CA TYR A 115 11.26 3.31 -2.49
C TYR A 115 11.22 3.11 -4.01
N GLY A 116 11.04 4.20 -4.74
CA GLY A 116 10.84 4.17 -6.18
C GLY A 116 9.43 3.75 -6.58
N ASP A 117 8.43 4.12 -5.79
CA ASP A 117 7.02 3.82 -6.02
C ASP A 117 6.42 4.55 -7.23
N TRP A 118 5.22 4.10 -7.59
CA TRP A 118 4.28 4.86 -8.39
C TRP A 118 3.12 5.31 -7.49
N ALA A 119 3.00 6.62 -7.32
CA ALA A 119 1.93 7.23 -6.55
C ALA A 119 0.63 7.28 -7.37
N ALA A 120 -0.51 6.97 -6.76
CA ALA A 120 -1.83 7.16 -7.35
C ALA A 120 -2.74 7.93 -6.39
N LEU A 121 -3.48 8.88 -6.94
CA LEU A 121 -4.43 9.72 -6.19
C LEU A 121 -5.81 9.64 -6.82
N SER A 122 -6.84 9.50 -6.01
CA SER A 122 -8.25 9.50 -6.47
C SER A 122 -8.76 10.90 -6.84
N ASP A 123 -8.08 11.93 -6.38
CA ASP A 123 -8.44 13.34 -6.52
C ASP A 123 -7.31 14.14 -7.18
N VAL A 124 -7.62 15.38 -7.51
CA VAL A 124 -6.62 16.33 -8.04
C VAL A 124 -5.44 16.41 -7.07
N CYS A 125 -4.23 16.27 -7.61
CA CYS A 125 -3.00 16.46 -6.84
C CYS A 125 -2.82 17.93 -6.53
N ASP A 126 -2.76 18.27 -5.25
CA ASP A 126 -2.53 19.64 -4.78
C ASP A 126 -1.08 19.89 -4.39
N ALA A 127 -0.79 21.15 -4.07
CA ALA A 127 0.55 21.58 -3.71
C ALA A 127 1.06 20.90 -2.41
N ALA A 128 0.18 20.62 -1.44
CA ALA A 128 0.58 19.95 -0.20
C ALA A 128 1.11 18.54 -0.48
N THR A 129 0.40 17.78 -1.32
CA THR A 129 0.82 16.45 -1.77
C THR A 129 2.13 16.51 -2.56
N ALA A 130 2.25 17.45 -3.51
CA ALA A 130 3.45 17.61 -4.31
C ALA A 130 4.68 18.00 -3.50
N ARG A 131 4.53 18.86 -2.49
CA ARG A 131 5.63 19.25 -1.58
C ARG A 131 6.15 18.06 -0.78
N TYR A 132 5.27 17.23 -0.25
CA TYR A 132 5.68 16.01 0.45
C TYR A 132 6.40 15.04 -0.49
N LEU A 133 5.81 14.79 -1.66
CA LEU A 133 6.34 13.86 -2.66
C LEU A 133 7.71 14.30 -3.21
N LYS A 134 7.98 15.60 -3.23
CA LYS A 134 9.25 16.17 -3.71
C LYS A 134 10.47 15.55 -3.02
N TYR A 135 10.37 15.25 -1.74
CA TYR A 135 11.47 14.70 -0.94
C TYR A 135 11.53 13.18 -0.92
N GLU A 136 10.56 12.50 -1.51
CA GLU A 136 10.52 11.04 -1.56
C GLU A 136 11.17 10.51 -2.85
N VAL A 137 11.75 9.31 -2.78
CA VAL A 137 12.20 8.60 -3.99
C VAL A 137 10.99 7.88 -4.59
N SER A 138 10.52 8.40 -5.70
CA SER A 138 9.33 7.95 -6.42
C SER A 138 9.61 7.96 -7.92
N ASP A 139 9.00 7.06 -8.68
CA ASP A 139 9.20 6.98 -10.13
C ASP A 139 8.16 7.77 -10.93
N GLY A 140 6.97 7.94 -10.38
CA GLY A 140 5.92 8.68 -11.05
C GLY A 140 4.64 8.78 -10.23
N ILE A 141 3.69 9.50 -10.80
CA ILE A 141 2.37 9.74 -10.22
C ILE A 141 1.29 9.70 -11.29
N ILE A 142 0.12 9.18 -10.92
CA ILE A 142 -1.11 9.27 -11.69
C ILE A 142 -2.22 9.90 -10.84
N ALA A 143 -2.94 10.86 -11.43
CA ALA A 143 -4.07 11.54 -10.81
C ALA A 143 -5.05 12.03 -11.90
N PRO A 144 -6.32 12.32 -11.56
CA PRO A 144 -7.28 12.87 -12.52
C PRO A 144 -6.96 14.32 -12.94
N GLY A 145 -6.11 15.00 -12.18
CA GLY A 145 -5.68 16.36 -12.46
C GLY A 145 -4.59 16.81 -11.48
N TYR A 146 -4.06 17.98 -11.74
CA TYR A 146 -3.01 18.62 -10.94
C TYR A 146 -3.30 20.10 -10.84
N THR A 147 -3.13 20.71 -9.66
CA THR A 147 -3.08 22.17 -9.58
C THR A 147 -1.83 22.68 -10.28
N ASP A 148 -1.84 23.92 -10.77
CA ASP A 148 -0.69 24.50 -11.45
C ASP A 148 0.56 24.47 -10.56
N GLU A 149 0.41 24.81 -9.28
CA GLU A 149 1.50 24.79 -8.31
C GLU A 149 2.03 23.36 -8.09
N ALA A 150 1.14 22.36 -7.95
CA ALA A 150 1.55 20.97 -7.80
C ALA A 150 2.34 20.48 -9.02
N LEU A 151 1.86 20.79 -10.22
CA LEU A 151 2.52 20.40 -11.47
C LEU A 151 3.91 21.03 -11.59
N GLU A 152 4.07 22.32 -11.27
CA GLU A 152 5.36 23.00 -11.26
C GLU A 152 6.34 22.33 -10.28
N ILE A 153 5.91 22.00 -9.06
CA ILE A 153 6.74 21.30 -8.07
C ILE A 153 7.18 19.93 -8.61
N LEU A 154 6.25 19.15 -9.15
CA LEU A 154 6.52 17.80 -9.64
C LEU A 154 7.47 17.80 -10.84
N LYS A 155 7.35 18.76 -11.75
CA LYS A 155 8.24 18.91 -12.91
C LYS A 155 9.69 19.18 -12.52
N THR A 156 9.97 19.74 -11.34
CA THR A 156 11.35 19.97 -10.89
C THR A 156 12.04 18.70 -10.37
N LYS A 157 11.24 17.67 -10.00
CA LYS A 157 11.73 16.43 -9.42
C LYS A 157 12.53 15.61 -10.44
N LYS A 158 13.52 14.82 -9.97
CA LYS A 158 14.42 14.01 -10.82
C LYS A 158 15.08 14.83 -11.96
N LYS A 159 15.49 16.07 -11.66
CA LYS A 159 16.08 16.98 -12.64
C LYS A 159 15.19 17.18 -13.88
N GLY A 160 13.88 17.28 -13.66
CA GLY A 160 12.89 17.48 -14.72
C GLY A 160 12.36 16.21 -15.39
N ASN A 161 12.77 15.02 -14.92
CA ASN A 161 12.38 13.75 -15.54
C ASN A 161 11.37 12.92 -14.71
N TYR A 162 10.76 13.50 -13.68
CA TYR A 162 9.73 12.80 -12.91
C TYR A 162 8.51 12.53 -13.77
N ASN A 163 7.99 11.31 -13.71
CA ASN A 163 6.86 10.93 -14.54
C ASN A 163 5.55 11.44 -13.93
N VAL A 164 4.81 12.23 -14.68
CA VAL A 164 3.50 12.77 -14.29
C VAL A 164 2.48 12.39 -15.35
N VAL A 165 1.49 11.61 -14.95
CA VAL A 165 0.42 11.10 -15.81
C VAL A 165 -0.93 11.61 -15.31
N GLN A 166 -1.71 12.18 -16.22
CA GLN A 166 -3.11 12.52 -15.99
C GLN A 166 -3.99 11.45 -16.61
N ILE A 167 -4.95 10.94 -15.84
CA ILE A 167 -5.96 9.99 -16.30
C ILE A 167 -7.29 10.68 -16.52
N ASP A 168 -8.03 10.23 -17.53
CA ASP A 168 -9.46 10.58 -17.67
C ASP A 168 -10.28 9.84 -16.61
N PRO A 169 -10.85 10.53 -15.61
CA PRO A 169 -11.58 9.88 -14.53
C PRO A 169 -12.90 9.24 -14.98
N ASP A 170 -13.43 9.67 -16.10
CA ASP A 170 -14.72 9.21 -16.63
C ASP A 170 -14.55 8.00 -17.58
N TYR A 171 -13.32 7.66 -17.93
CA TYR A 171 -13.05 6.51 -18.79
C TYR A 171 -13.52 5.20 -18.13
N VAL A 172 -14.28 4.43 -18.89
CA VAL A 172 -14.73 3.07 -18.52
C VAL A 172 -14.10 2.06 -19.47
N PRO A 173 -13.27 1.14 -18.98
CA PRO A 173 -12.68 0.09 -19.81
C PRO A 173 -13.73 -0.83 -20.43
N ALA A 174 -13.38 -1.48 -21.56
CA ALA A 174 -14.23 -2.49 -22.18
C ALA A 174 -14.61 -3.60 -21.17
N PRO A 175 -15.78 -4.25 -21.34
CA PRO A 175 -16.25 -5.27 -20.41
C PRO A 175 -15.41 -6.58 -20.44
N GLN A 176 -14.55 -6.72 -21.43
CA GLN A 176 -13.67 -7.88 -21.59
C GLN A 176 -12.20 -7.47 -21.60
N GLU A 177 -11.38 -8.28 -20.96
CA GLU A 177 -9.93 -8.12 -20.93
C GLU A 177 -9.22 -9.35 -21.51
N TYR A 178 -8.01 -9.16 -21.99
CA TYR A 178 -7.22 -10.16 -22.71
C TYR A 178 -5.81 -10.23 -22.16
N LYS A 179 -5.28 -11.44 -22.12
CA LYS A 179 -3.89 -11.73 -21.77
C LYS A 179 -3.32 -12.77 -22.69
N ASP A 180 -2.12 -12.52 -23.20
CA ASP A 180 -1.42 -13.48 -24.05
C ASP A 180 -0.34 -14.23 -23.26
N ALA A 181 -0.29 -15.54 -23.44
CA ALA A 181 0.76 -16.38 -22.90
C ALA A 181 1.13 -17.46 -23.92
N PHE A 182 2.39 -17.51 -24.31
CA PHE A 182 2.92 -18.48 -25.30
C PHE A 182 2.12 -18.51 -26.62
N GLY A 183 1.65 -17.34 -27.08
CA GLY A 183 0.84 -17.23 -28.32
C GLY A 183 -0.64 -17.59 -28.16
N VAL A 184 -1.07 -18.02 -26.98
CA VAL A 184 -2.47 -18.27 -26.67
C VAL A 184 -3.07 -17.03 -26.00
N THR A 185 -4.16 -16.53 -26.54
CA THR A 185 -4.90 -15.40 -25.98
C THR A 185 -5.97 -15.91 -25.01
N PHE A 186 -5.90 -15.43 -23.78
CA PHE A 186 -6.92 -15.63 -22.77
C PHE A 186 -7.86 -14.44 -22.78
N GLN A 187 -9.16 -14.69 -22.74
CA GLN A 187 -10.23 -13.69 -22.67
C GLN A 187 -11.08 -13.95 -21.44
N GLN A 188 -11.40 -12.92 -20.71
CA GLN A 188 -12.32 -12.98 -19.55
C GLN A 188 -13.12 -11.69 -19.42
N GLY A 189 -14.18 -11.73 -18.63
CA GLY A 189 -14.84 -10.53 -18.18
C GLY A 189 -13.92 -9.73 -17.28
N ARG A 190 -13.96 -8.40 -17.39
CA ARG A 190 -13.23 -7.51 -16.47
C ARG A 190 -13.76 -7.72 -15.05
N ASN A 191 -12.86 -7.71 -14.06
CA ASN A 191 -13.23 -7.76 -12.66
C ASN A 191 -13.90 -6.44 -12.22
N ASN A 192 -15.20 -6.34 -12.43
CA ASN A 192 -16.04 -5.19 -12.06
C ASN A 192 -16.88 -5.47 -10.81
N PHE A 193 -16.51 -6.49 -10.02
CA PHE A 193 -17.19 -6.80 -8.77
C PHE A 193 -17.04 -5.63 -7.80
N GLU A 194 -18.17 -5.07 -7.36
CA GLU A 194 -18.20 -3.95 -6.43
C GLU A 194 -18.00 -4.39 -4.99
N ILE A 195 -17.02 -3.79 -4.33
CA ILE A 195 -16.73 -4.02 -2.91
C ILE A 195 -17.31 -2.86 -2.11
N ASN A 196 -18.32 -3.17 -1.32
CA ASN A 196 -19.03 -2.19 -0.48
C ASN A 196 -19.57 -2.87 0.79
N GLU A 197 -20.23 -2.10 1.67
CA GLU A 197 -20.72 -2.60 2.95
C GLU A 197 -21.77 -3.73 2.83
N ALA A 198 -22.48 -3.84 1.69
CA ALA A 198 -23.45 -4.91 1.49
C ALA A 198 -22.82 -6.31 1.53
N LEU A 199 -21.51 -6.41 1.25
CA LEU A 199 -20.76 -7.67 1.36
C LEU A 199 -20.51 -8.10 2.80
N LEU A 200 -20.58 -7.17 3.76
CA LEU A 200 -20.19 -7.39 5.16
C LEU A 200 -21.37 -7.82 6.05
N THR A 201 -22.41 -8.37 5.47
CA THR A 201 -23.65 -8.74 6.18
C THR A 201 -23.62 -10.15 6.78
N ASN A 202 -22.80 -11.05 6.24
CA ASN A 202 -22.72 -12.44 6.69
C ASN A 202 -21.67 -12.61 7.81
N LEU A 203 -22.01 -12.20 9.03
CA LEU A 203 -21.17 -12.38 10.21
C LEU A 203 -21.29 -13.81 10.72
N VAL A 204 -20.21 -14.60 10.65
CA VAL A 204 -20.21 -16.04 10.95
C VAL A 204 -19.79 -16.36 12.39
N THR A 205 -19.11 -15.44 13.09
CA THR A 205 -18.73 -15.58 14.49
C THR A 205 -19.87 -15.26 15.45
N GLU A 206 -19.77 -15.66 16.72
CA GLU A 206 -20.79 -15.37 17.76
C GLU A 206 -20.90 -13.87 18.02
N ASN A 207 -19.78 -13.16 18.12
CA ASN A 207 -19.77 -11.71 18.22
C ASN A 207 -20.23 -11.11 16.88
N LYS A 208 -21.33 -10.36 16.93
CA LYS A 208 -21.92 -9.67 15.77
C LYS A 208 -21.66 -8.17 15.75
N ASP A 209 -20.91 -7.66 16.73
CA ASP A 209 -20.56 -6.24 16.80
C ASP A 209 -19.45 -5.94 15.80
N LEU A 210 -19.80 -5.21 14.75
CA LEU A 210 -18.89 -4.77 13.69
C LEU A 210 -18.95 -3.24 13.59
N PRO A 211 -18.04 -2.52 14.27
CA PRO A 211 -17.99 -1.07 14.23
C PRO A 211 -17.76 -0.51 12.81
N GLU A 212 -18.28 0.68 12.54
CA GLU A 212 -18.11 1.36 11.24
C GLU A 212 -16.64 1.52 10.81
N ALA A 213 -15.75 1.78 11.78
CA ALA A 213 -14.31 1.83 11.50
C ALA A 213 -13.77 0.49 10.98
N ALA A 214 -14.23 -0.64 11.55
CA ALA A 214 -13.83 -1.97 11.11
C ALA A 214 -14.43 -2.30 9.73
N LYS A 215 -15.68 -1.93 9.45
CA LYS A 215 -16.28 -2.09 8.12
C LYS A 215 -15.48 -1.35 7.06
N ARG A 216 -15.17 -0.08 7.31
CA ARG A 216 -14.31 0.71 6.41
C ARG A 216 -12.96 0.03 6.19
N ASP A 217 -12.31 -0.45 7.24
CA ASP A 217 -11.01 -1.10 7.16
C ASP A 217 -11.09 -2.44 6.40
N MET A 218 -12.20 -3.18 6.50
CA MET A 218 -12.47 -4.36 5.66
C MET A 218 -12.60 -4.01 4.19
N ILE A 219 -13.29 -2.91 3.86
CA ILE A 219 -13.41 -2.42 2.48
C ILE A 219 -12.04 -2.03 1.93
N VAL A 220 -11.24 -1.30 2.71
CA VAL A 220 -9.85 -0.94 2.33
C VAL A 220 -9.02 -2.20 2.08
N ALA A 221 -9.12 -3.22 2.95
CA ALA A 221 -8.41 -4.48 2.78
C ALA A 221 -8.81 -5.19 1.48
N LEU A 222 -10.10 -5.40 1.25
CA LEU A 222 -10.61 -6.13 0.10
C LEU A 222 -10.30 -5.44 -1.23
N ILE A 223 -10.44 -4.10 -1.30
CA ILE A 223 -10.10 -3.34 -2.51
C ILE A 223 -8.59 -3.37 -2.75
N THR A 224 -7.77 -3.24 -1.71
CA THR A 224 -6.31 -3.39 -1.83
C THR A 224 -5.93 -4.75 -2.40
N LEU A 225 -6.56 -5.82 -1.90
CA LEU A 225 -6.30 -7.19 -2.35
C LEU A 225 -6.81 -7.47 -3.77
N LYS A 226 -7.88 -6.82 -4.22
CA LYS A 226 -8.37 -6.93 -5.60
C LYS A 226 -7.29 -6.57 -6.63
N TYR A 227 -6.36 -5.69 -6.28
CA TYR A 227 -5.25 -5.23 -7.12
C TYR A 227 -3.88 -5.78 -6.67
N THR A 228 -3.88 -6.84 -5.88
CA THR A 228 -2.67 -7.50 -5.38
C THR A 228 -2.56 -8.91 -5.96
N GLN A 229 -1.35 -9.30 -6.37
CA GLN A 229 -1.09 -10.65 -6.88
C GLN A 229 -1.42 -11.71 -5.81
N SER A 230 -2.26 -12.67 -6.15
CA SER A 230 -2.63 -13.81 -5.29
C SER A 230 -1.44 -14.80 -5.10
N ASN A 231 -1.37 -15.55 -4.02
CA ASN A 231 -2.10 -15.36 -2.77
C ASN A 231 -1.74 -14.05 -2.13
N SER A 232 -2.71 -13.40 -1.51
CA SER A 232 -2.45 -12.12 -0.85
C SER A 232 -3.27 -11.93 0.42
N VAL A 233 -2.67 -11.21 1.39
CA VAL A 233 -3.26 -10.86 2.68
C VAL A 233 -2.91 -9.42 3.00
N CYS A 234 -3.84 -8.67 3.56
CA CYS A 234 -3.67 -7.27 3.92
C CYS A 234 -4.12 -7.02 5.36
N TYR A 235 -3.29 -6.31 6.12
CA TYR A 235 -3.62 -5.79 7.46
C TYR A 235 -3.93 -4.31 7.33
N VAL A 236 -5.03 -3.88 7.92
CA VAL A 236 -5.54 -2.50 7.84
C VAL A 236 -5.86 -1.97 9.22
N LYS A 237 -5.52 -0.71 9.45
CA LYS A 237 -5.89 0.04 10.66
C LYS A 237 -6.19 1.49 10.31
N ASP A 238 -7.31 1.99 10.84
CA ASP A 238 -7.73 3.39 10.69
C ASP A 238 -7.73 3.89 9.24
N GLY A 239 -8.21 3.05 8.30
CA GLY A 239 -8.28 3.38 6.87
C GLY A 239 -6.95 3.33 6.12
N GLN A 240 -5.95 2.67 6.67
CA GLN A 240 -4.62 2.51 6.07
C GLN A 240 -4.23 1.04 6.05
N ALA A 241 -3.85 0.53 4.88
CA ALA A 241 -3.12 -0.73 4.78
C ALA A 241 -1.77 -0.56 5.48
N ILE A 242 -1.49 -1.38 6.48
CA ILE A 242 -0.27 -1.32 7.30
C ILE A 242 0.67 -2.49 7.04
N GLY A 243 0.22 -3.48 6.28
CA GLY A 243 1.04 -4.59 5.81
C GLY A 243 0.34 -5.35 4.70
N VAL A 244 1.02 -5.50 3.56
CA VAL A 244 0.53 -6.25 2.40
C VAL A 244 1.49 -7.39 2.10
N GLY A 245 1.00 -8.61 2.13
CA GLY A 245 1.72 -9.80 1.68
C GLY A 245 1.16 -10.25 0.33
N ALA A 246 1.99 -10.32 -0.70
CA ALA A 246 1.57 -10.55 -2.07
C ALA A 246 2.34 -11.69 -2.74
N GLY A 247 1.68 -12.41 -3.64
CA GLY A 247 2.30 -13.30 -4.60
C GLY A 247 2.95 -14.56 -4.01
N GLN A 248 2.54 -15.00 -2.81
CA GLN A 248 3.08 -16.21 -2.21
C GLN A 248 2.26 -17.46 -2.60
N GLN A 249 2.93 -18.60 -2.77
CA GLN A 249 2.25 -19.85 -3.10
C GLN A 249 1.49 -20.45 -1.90
N SER A 250 1.85 -20.06 -0.67
CA SER A 250 1.17 -20.49 0.53
C SER A 250 0.47 -19.33 1.24
N ARG A 251 -0.80 -19.51 1.61
CA ARG A 251 -1.59 -18.51 2.33
C ARG A 251 -0.92 -18.07 3.63
N ILE A 252 -0.44 -19.02 4.42
CA ILE A 252 0.22 -18.69 5.68
C ILE A 252 1.51 -17.86 5.49
N HIS A 253 2.22 -18.02 4.38
CA HIS A 253 3.38 -17.18 4.08
C HIS A 253 2.96 -15.73 3.80
N CYS A 254 1.83 -15.51 3.10
CA CYS A 254 1.27 -14.17 2.93
C CYS A 254 0.88 -13.55 4.27
N THR A 255 0.19 -14.32 5.11
CA THR A 255 -0.26 -13.87 6.43
C THR A 255 0.92 -13.49 7.33
N ARG A 256 2.00 -14.28 7.30
CA ARG A 256 3.24 -13.97 8.04
C ARG A 256 3.94 -12.72 7.49
N LEU A 257 4.07 -12.62 6.17
CA LEU A 257 4.71 -11.47 5.54
C LEU A 257 3.96 -10.17 5.81
N ALA A 258 2.64 -10.17 5.60
CA ALA A 258 1.79 -9.02 5.88
C ALA A 258 1.83 -8.63 7.38
N GLY A 259 1.78 -9.63 8.27
CA GLY A 259 1.87 -9.42 9.71
C GLY A 259 3.21 -8.86 10.15
N THR A 260 4.32 -9.34 9.58
CA THR A 260 5.66 -8.80 9.89
C THR A 260 5.77 -7.33 9.46
N LYS A 261 5.23 -6.97 8.30
CA LYS A 261 5.18 -5.58 7.84
C LYS A 261 4.31 -4.71 8.77
N ALA A 262 3.15 -5.20 9.19
CA ALA A 262 2.28 -4.50 10.14
C ALA A 262 2.97 -4.31 11.51
N ASP A 263 3.69 -5.32 12.00
CA ASP A 263 4.49 -5.24 13.23
C ASP A 263 5.60 -4.18 13.10
N THR A 264 6.32 -4.15 11.98
CA THR A 264 7.34 -3.14 11.68
C THR A 264 6.74 -1.74 11.63
N TRP A 265 5.59 -1.58 10.95
CA TRP A 265 4.86 -0.30 10.93
C TRP A 265 4.53 0.17 12.34
N TRP A 266 4.04 -0.72 13.22
CA TRP A 266 3.71 -0.37 14.59
C TRP A 266 4.94 -0.07 15.45
N LEU A 267 6.03 -0.82 15.27
CA LEU A 267 7.30 -0.59 15.96
C LEU A 267 7.92 0.78 15.60
N ARG A 268 7.65 1.32 14.42
CA ARG A 268 8.08 2.67 14.04
C ARG A 268 7.44 3.78 14.90
N HIS A 269 6.35 3.50 15.62
CA HIS A 269 5.75 4.40 16.60
C HIS A 269 6.44 4.35 17.98
N HIS A 270 7.35 3.41 18.20
CA HIS A 270 8.00 3.24 19.49
C HIS A 270 8.85 4.47 19.83
N PRO A 271 8.80 4.99 21.10
CA PRO A 271 9.56 6.18 21.50
C PRO A 271 11.06 6.10 21.23
N LYS A 272 11.69 4.94 21.42
CA LYS A 272 13.10 4.74 21.05
C LYS A 272 13.35 4.95 19.56
N VAL A 273 12.42 4.54 18.70
CA VAL A 273 12.54 4.68 17.23
C VAL A 273 12.33 6.13 16.82
N LEU A 274 11.31 6.78 17.36
CA LEU A 274 11.04 8.20 17.13
C LEU A 274 12.15 9.10 17.66
N GLY A 275 12.84 8.67 18.72
CA GLY A 275 13.96 9.38 19.35
C GLY A 275 15.33 9.11 18.71
N LEU A 276 15.43 8.32 17.65
CA LEU A 276 16.69 8.07 16.94
C LEU A 276 17.29 9.38 16.43
N GLN A 277 18.54 9.65 16.79
CA GLN A 277 19.27 10.84 16.37
C GLN A 277 20.16 10.49 15.19
N PHE A 278 19.82 11.04 14.02
CA PHE A 278 20.56 10.82 12.79
C PHE A 278 21.61 11.92 12.56
N VAL A 279 22.64 11.58 11.77
CA VAL A 279 23.64 12.57 11.32
C VAL A 279 22.98 13.68 10.51
N GLU A 280 23.58 14.87 10.50
CA GLU A 280 23.12 15.98 9.68
C GLU A 280 23.04 15.58 8.20
N ASN A 281 22.01 16.05 7.52
CA ASN A 281 21.77 15.84 6.08
C ASN A 281 21.59 14.39 5.63
N ILE A 282 21.26 13.45 6.53
CA ILE A 282 20.88 12.11 6.13
C ILE A 282 19.66 12.16 5.20
N ARG A 283 19.71 11.45 4.08
CA ARG A 283 18.60 11.40 3.16
C ARG A 283 17.47 10.52 3.72
N ARG A 284 16.22 10.82 3.37
CA ARG A 284 15.06 10.03 3.82
C ARG A 284 15.19 8.53 3.55
N PRO A 285 15.64 8.07 2.36
CA PRO A 285 15.80 6.63 2.10
C PRO A 285 16.83 5.96 3.02
N ASP A 286 17.94 6.64 3.29
CA ASP A 286 18.99 6.11 4.18
C ASP A 286 18.49 6.02 5.63
N ARG A 287 17.69 7.02 6.06
CA ARG A 287 17.01 7.00 7.36
C ARG A 287 15.99 5.86 7.45
N ASP A 288 15.15 5.67 6.42
CA ASP A 288 14.18 4.58 6.37
C ASP A 288 14.84 3.21 6.44
N ASN A 289 15.91 3.02 5.68
CA ASN A 289 16.68 1.77 5.69
C ASN A 289 17.31 1.52 7.07
N ALA A 290 17.89 2.55 7.67
CA ALA A 290 18.50 2.42 9.00
C ALA A 290 17.47 2.06 10.08
N ILE A 291 16.27 2.65 10.03
CA ILE A 291 15.17 2.31 10.94
C ILE A 291 14.74 0.85 10.74
N ASP A 292 14.61 0.40 9.50
CA ASP A 292 14.19 -0.97 9.19
C ASP A 292 15.19 -1.99 9.73
N VAL A 293 16.48 -1.80 9.45
CA VAL A 293 17.54 -2.67 9.97
C VAL A 293 17.60 -2.62 11.49
N TYR A 294 17.47 -1.44 12.10
CA TYR A 294 17.42 -1.28 13.55
C TYR A 294 16.26 -2.05 14.20
N LEU A 295 15.13 -2.15 13.50
CA LEU A 295 13.95 -2.90 13.96
C LEU A 295 14.02 -4.40 13.67
N SER A 296 14.86 -4.83 12.74
CA SER A 296 15.03 -6.24 12.37
C SER A 296 15.84 -7.03 13.41
N ASP A 297 15.98 -8.32 13.17
CA ASP A 297 16.89 -9.16 13.96
C ASP A 297 18.37 -8.95 13.59
N GLU A 298 18.64 -8.24 12.48
CA GLU A 298 19.95 -7.89 11.95
C GLU A 298 20.41 -6.48 12.42
N TYR A 299 19.84 -5.96 13.49
CA TYR A 299 20.11 -4.59 13.99
C TYR A 299 21.59 -4.32 14.29
N GLU A 300 22.38 -5.36 14.56
CA GLU A 300 23.82 -5.25 14.78
C GLU A 300 24.54 -4.67 13.56
N ASP A 301 24.06 -4.92 12.35
CA ASP A 301 24.65 -4.41 11.10
C ASP A 301 24.69 -2.88 11.06
N VAL A 302 23.63 -2.23 11.52
CA VAL A 302 23.56 -0.76 11.56
C VAL A 302 24.20 -0.17 12.82
N LEU A 303 24.39 -0.96 13.89
CA LEU A 303 24.98 -0.56 15.16
C LEU A 303 26.47 -0.94 15.28
N ALA A 304 27.05 -1.62 14.29
CA ALA A 304 28.45 -2.02 14.28
C ALA A 304 29.40 -0.79 14.33
N GLU A 305 30.53 -0.97 14.98
CA GLU A 305 31.55 0.07 15.06
C GLU A 305 32.09 0.44 13.67
N GLY A 306 32.19 1.75 13.38
CA GLY A 306 32.56 2.26 12.06
C GLY A 306 31.39 2.34 11.06
N ILE A 307 30.22 1.80 11.41
CA ILE A 307 28.98 1.86 10.61
C ILE A 307 28.00 2.85 11.22
N TRP A 308 27.69 2.69 12.52
CA TRP A 308 26.69 3.54 13.18
C TRP A 308 27.02 5.05 13.07
N GLN A 309 28.31 5.41 13.14
CA GLN A 309 28.75 6.80 13.06
C GLN A 309 28.41 7.49 11.71
N LYS A 310 28.17 6.71 10.67
CA LYS A 310 27.75 7.22 9.36
C LYS A 310 26.27 7.51 9.29
N THR A 311 25.51 6.98 10.24
CA THR A 311 24.02 6.99 10.22
C THR A 311 23.45 7.78 11.40
N PHE A 312 23.99 7.54 12.60
CA PHE A 312 23.49 8.14 13.85
C PHE A 312 24.45 9.17 14.41
N ALA A 313 23.91 10.26 14.92
CA ALA A 313 24.69 11.26 15.66
C ALA A 313 25.07 10.75 17.06
N VAL A 314 24.25 9.88 17.63
CA VAL A 314 24.47 9.18 18.90
C VAL A 314 24.14 7.70 18.66
N ARG A 315 25.03 6.82 19.08
CA ARG A 315 24.78 5.38 18.95
C ARG A 315 23.56 4.98 19.78
N PRO A 316 22.48 4.50 19.16
CA PRO A 316 21.30 4.10 19.91
C PRO A 316 21.50 2.76 20.61
N ASP A 317 20.81 2.59 21.75
CA ASP A 317 20.65 1.26 22.34
C ASP A 317 19.72 0.42 21.48
N PRO A 318 19.96 -0.88 21.32
CA PRO A 318 19.07 -1.75 20.56
C PRO A 318 17.68 -1.84 21.21
N LEU A 319 16.67 -2.03 20.40
CA LEU A 319 15.34 -2.38 20.84
C LEU A 319 15.30 -3.89 21.11
N THR A 320 15.17 -4.29 22.37
CA THR A 320 15.23 -5.69 22.75
C THR A 320 14.01 -6.48 22.25
N ALA A 321 14.13 -7.80 22.13
CA ALA A 321 13.04 -8.68 21.72
C ALA A 321 11.83 -8.58 22.68
N GLU A 322 12.07 -8.37 23.97
CA GLU A 322 11.02 -8.18 24.98
C GLU A 322 10.30 -6.84 24.79
N GLU A 323 11.04 -5.76 24.57
CA GLU A 323 10.46 -4.44 24.27
C GLU A 323 9.61 -4.48 23.00
N LYS A 324 10.13 -5.10 21.91
CA LYS A 324 9.37 -5.30 20.67
C LYS A 324 8.08 -6.07 20.93
N LYS A 325 8.15 -7.20 21.62
CA LYS A 325 7.00 -8.03 21.95
C LYS A 325 5.96 -7.28 22.77
N THR A 326 6.40 -6.57 23.80
CA THR A 326 5.52 -5.77 24.67
C THR A 326 4.81 -4.69 23.86
N TRP A 327 5.54 -3.98 22.99
CA TRP A 327 4.97 -2.94 22.14
C TRP A 327 3.97 -3.48 21.13
N ILE A 328 4.30 -4.59 20.45
CA ILE A 328 3.40 -5.23 19.48
C ILE A 328 2.11 -5.72 20.16
N THR A 329 2.19 -6.22 21.40
CA THR A 329 1.00 -6.67 22.16
C THR A 329 0.02 -5.51 22.46
N ALA A 330 0.47 -4.26 22.44
CA ALA A 330 -0.38 -3.09 22.60
C ALA A 330 -1.12 -2.68 21.31
N LEU A 331 -0.79 -3.26 20.16
CA LEU A 331 -1.50 -3.03 18.90
C LEU A 331 -2.86 -3.73 18.95
N THR A 332 -3.92 -2.98 18.68
CA THR A 332 -5.31 -3.46 18.69
C THR A 332 -6.11 -2.84 17.56
N GLY A 333 -7.32 -3.35 17.30
CA GLY A 333 -8.24 -2.80 16.31
C GLY A 333 -7.78 -2.98 14.87
N VAL A 334 -6.91 -3.95 14.60
CA VAL A 334 -6.44 -4.27 13.25
C VAL A 334 -7.44 -5.18 12.55
N THR A 335 -7.68 -4.90 11.27
CA THR A 335 -8.46 -5.74 10.37
C THR A 335 -7.52 -6.52 9.47
N CYS A 336 -7.79 -7.80 9.26
CA CYS A 336 -7.08 -8.66 8.32
C CYS A 336 -8.02 -9.09 7.19
N GLY A 337 -7.66 -8.78 5.95
CA GLY A 337 -8.34 -9.26 4.75
C GLY A 337 -7.52 -10.32 4.01
N SER A 338 -8.21 -11.26 3.36
CA SER A 338 -7.61 -12.28 2.50
C SER A 338 -8.34 -12.33 1.15
N ASP A 339 -7.60 -12.50 0.04
CA ASP A 339 -8.17 -12.58 -1.31
C ASP A 339 -8.88 -13.91 -1.57
N ALA A 340 -8.65 -14.93 -0.73
CA ALA A 340 -9.35 -16.20 -0.72
C ALA A 340 -9.44 -16.75 0.70
N PHE A 341 -10.14 -17.87 0.87
CA PHE A 341 -10.34 -18.50 2.19
C PHE A 341 -9.02 -18.86 2.89
N PHE A 342 -9.04 -18.85 4.21
CA PHE A 342 -7.97 -19.41 5.03
C PHE A 342 -8.10 -20.94 5.07
N PRO A 343 -7.07 -21.69 4.68
CA PRO A 343 -7.14 -23.15 4.69
C PRO A 343 -7.04 -23.76 6.10
N PHE A 344 -6.46 -23.01 7.06
CA PHE A 344 -6.23 -23.49 8.44
C PHE A 344 -6.29 -22.32 9.43
N GLY A 345 -6.58 -22.63 10.69
CA GLY A 345 -6.64 -21.67 11.80
C GLY A 345 -5.30 -21.00 12.15
N ASP A 346 -4.16 -21.53 11.69
CA ASP A 346 -2.83 -20.94 11.91
C ASP A 346 -2.71 -19.51 11.32
N ASN A 347 -3.50 -19.20 10.29
CA ASN A 347 -3.59 -17.84 9.74
C ASN A 347 -4.23 -16.88 10.74
N VAL A 348 -5.28 -17.29 11.42
CA VAL A 348 -5.95 -16.53 12.48
C VAL A 348 -5.00 -16.35 13.67
N GLU A 349 -4.31 -17.41 14.07
CA GLU A 349 -3.31 -17.38 15.14
C GLU A 349 -2.18 -16.38 14.84
N ARG A 350 -1.69 -16.36 13.61
CA ARG A 350 -0.67 -15.39 13.20
C ARG A 350 -1.22 -13.97 13.20
N ALA A 351 -2.41 -13.77 12.64
CA ALA A 351 -3.04 -12.47 12.54
C ALA A 351 -3.27 -11.84 13.92
N ARG A 352 -3.75 -12.62 14.87
CA ARG A 352 -3.98 -12.18 16.26
C ARG A 352 -2.72 -11.59 16.90
N LYS A 353 -1.55 -12.16 16.64
CA LYS A 353 -0.27 -11.67 17.20
C LYS A 353 0.10 -10.25 16.75
N SER A 354 -0.49 -9.77 15.68
CA SER A 354 -0.35 -8.40 15.14
C SER A 354 -1.59 -7.54 15.41
N GLY A 355 -2.32 -7.79 16.49
CA GLY A 355 -3.44 -6.96 16.95
C GLY A 355 -4.72 -7.08 16.13
N VAL A 356 -4.86 -8.12 15.31
CA VAL A 356 -6.07 -8.35 14.51
C VAL A 356 -7.24 -8.71 15.41
N GLN A 357 -8.33 -7.98 15.26
CA GLN A 357 -9.61 -8.19 15.91
C GLN A 357 -10.73 -8.49 14.92
N TYR A 358 -10.54 -8.18 13.64
CA TYR A 358 -11.53 -8.35 12.59
C TYR A 358 -10.90 -9.06 11.40
N ILE A 359 -11.60 -10.04 10.82
CA ILE A 359 -11.15 -10.79 9.65
C ILE A 359 -12.23 -10.76 8.59
N VAL A 360 -11.84 -10.52 7.34
CA VAL A 360 -12.71 -10.60 6.17
C VAL A 360 -12.08 -11.48 5.09
N GLU A 361 -12.84 -12.48 4.63
CA GLU A 361 -12.44 -13.39 3.56
C GLU A 361 -13.66 -13.92 2.79
N PRO A 362 -13.52 -14.43 1.55
CA PRO A 362 -14.66 -14.96 0.80
C PRO A 362 -15.28 -16.24 1.38
N GLY A 363 -14.59 -16.99 2.22
CA GLY A 363 -15.04 -18.30 2.70
C GLY A 363 -15.04 -19.37 1.60
N GLY A 364 -15.67 -20.50 1.87
CA GLY A 364 -15.82 -21.62 0.93
C GLY A 364 -14.77 -22.72 1.05
N SER A 365 -13.97 -22.73 2.13
CA SER A 365 -13.07 -23.83 2.46
C SER A 365 -13.84 -25.00 3.07
N ILE A 366 -13.41 -26.23 2.79
CA ILE A 366 -13.88 -27.43 3.50
C ILE A 366 -13.58 -27.35 5.02
N ARG A 367 -12.64 -26.51 5.41
CA ARG A 367 -12.20 -26.30 6.79
C ARG A 367 -12.67 -24.99 7.41
N ASP A 368 -13.68 -24.36 6.83
CA ASP A 368 -14.24 -23.11 7.35
C ASP A 368 -14.66 -23.23 8.82
N ASP A 369 -15.23 -24.37 9.21
CA ASP A 369 -15.64 -24.61 10.60
C ASP A 369 -14.45 -24.51 11.56
N HIS A 370 -13.31 -25.06 11.20
CA HIS A 370 -12.09 -24.99 12.00
C HIS A 370 -11.53 -23.55 12.07
N VAL A 371 -11.60 -22.80 10.98
CA VAL A 371 -11.16 -21.39 10.95
C VAL A 371 -12.08 -20.54 11.83
N ILE A 372 -13.41 -20.74 11.75
CA ILE A 372 -14.39 -20.05 12.61
C ILE A 372 -14.16 -20.41 14.08
N GLU A 373 -13.99 -21.69 14.40
CA GLU A 373 -13.71 -22.17 15.75
C GLU A 373 -12.45 -21.48 16.31
N THR A 374 -11.39 -21.35 15.52
CA THR A 374 -10.18 -20.62 15.92
C THR A 374 -10.48 -19.14 16.18
N CYS A 375 -11.33 -18.50 15.35
CA CYS A 375 -11.76 -17.11 15.60
C CYS A 375 -12.55 -16.98 16.91
N LEU A 376 -13.43 -17.96 17.23
CA LEU A 376 -14.24 -17.95 18.44
C LEU A 376 -13.40 -18.02 19.71
N LEU A 377 -12.23 -18.67 19.68
CA LEU A 377 -11.29 -18.68 20.80
C LEU A 377 -10.81 -17.29 21.20
N TYR A 378 -10.90 -16.31 20.27
CA TYR A 378 -10.40 -14.94 20.44
C TYR A 378 -11.48 -13.86 20.36
N THR A 379 -12.77 -14.24 20.32
CA THR A 379 -13.94 -13.34 20.35
C THR A 379 -13.96 -12.24 19.28
N SER A 380 -13.45 -12.52 18.08
CA SER A 380 -13.41 -11.54 16.99
C SER A 380 -14.60 -11.68 16.04
N PRO A 381 -15.28 -10.57 15.60
CA PRO A 381 -16.22 -10.62 14.50
C PRO A 381 -15.50 -10.92 13.19
N SER A 382 -16.06 -11.83 12.39
CA SER A 382 -15.51 -12.21 11.09
C SER A 382 -16.63 -12.31 10.05
N PRO A 383 -16.82 -11.35 9.16
CA PRO A 383 -17.69 -11.48 8.01
C PRO A 383 -17.05 -12.32 6.90
N ARG A 384 -17.90 -13.00 6.12
CA ARG A 384 -17.55 -13.81 4.95
C ARG A 384 -18.17 -13.26 3.68
#